data_3bd0c4c68bc754b2e2f5cf52d5b9aa07
#
_entry.id   3bd0c4c68bc754b2e2f5cf52d5b9aa07
#
_cell.length_a   1.000
_cell.length_b   1.000
_cell.length_c   1.000
_cell.angle_alpha   90.00
_cell.angle_beta   90.00
_cell.angle_gamma   90.00
#
_symmetry.space_group_name_H-M   'P 1'
#
loop_
_entity.id
_entity.type
_entity.pdbx_description
1 polymer ?
#
loop_
_entity_poly.entity_id
_entity_poly.type
_entity_poly.pdbx_seq_one_letter_code
_entity_poly.pdbx_strand_id
1 'polypeptide(L)'
;MIEPTGSKRWAFIFRWKPHKGVKGPGKLREMGLGSFNAVSLARAREKAAEARGQVADGIDPIAARKAAQEVPTFGEAADAFIKARSSELRSAKSVARWERALKTYAADLRPISIDAVTTDDVLGVLNKIWTTKPESAQKARGVIEAVLDAAKAKGHRQGENPARWKGHLDHLLPRRQKLSRGHHAAMPYADVPAFVGELRQREATAALGLEFLILTAARSGEVLGAHWGEIDLKAKVWTVPAGRTKGGREHRVPLSPRAVEILEAVAKIKTGDHVFPGQVKKPAKEGEEPQDAPLSTMAFEMLLRRMKREITTHGFRSSFRDWAGEATSFPRELAEAALAHTVGDETERAYRRADALERRRKMMDAWAGYCEPKETGSNVRPMARGAAKA
;
A
#
# COMPACT_ATOMS: atom_id res chain seq x y z
N MET A 1 15.66 -54.06 -9.71
CA MET A 1 15.13 -54.73 -8.51
C MET A 1 13.68 -55.14 -8.78
N ILE A 2 13.27 -56.28 -8.32
CA ILE A 2 11.87 -56.75 -8.39
C ILE A 2 11.34 -56.76 -6.97
N GLU A 3 10.21 -56.10 -6.75
CA GLU A 3 9.56 -56.06 -5.43
C GLU A 3 8.69 -57.33 -5.22
N PRO A 4 8.33 -57.66 -3.98
CA PRO A 4 7.46 -58.79 -3.66
C PRO A 4 6.12 -58.78 -4.42
N THR A 5 5.64 -57.59 -4.80
CA THR A 5 4.42 -57.36 -5.60
C THR A 5 4.62 -57.59 -7.09
N GLY A 6 5.82 -58.01 -7.56
CA GLY A 6 6.16 -58.20 -8.97
C GLY A 6 6.51 -56.90 -9.69
N SER A 7 6.40 -55.75 -9.08
CA SER A 7 6.76 -54.47 -9.69
C SER A 7 8.29 -54.35 -9.86
N LYS A 8 8.71 -53.79 -11.03
CA LYS A 8 10.14 -53.60 -11.35
C LYS A 8 10.51 -52.14 -11.21
N ARG A 9 11.63 -51.88 -10.55
CA ARG A 9 12.20 -50.52 -10.41
C ARG A 9 13.69 -50.48 -10.60
N TRP A 10 14.18 -49.34 -11.02
CA TRP A 10 15.61 -49.02 -11.06
C TRP A 10 16.07 -48.55 -9.68
N ALA A 11 17.21 -49.04 -9.21
CA ALA A 11 17.80 -48.68 -7.94
C ALA A 11 19.30 -48.45 -8.08
N PHE A 12 19.83 -47.45 -7.42
CA PHE A 12 21.26 -47.18 -7.24
C PHE A 12 21.66 -47.58 -5.82
N ILE A 13 22.56 -48.54 -5.69
CA ILE A 13 23.06 -49.04 -4.42
C ILE A 13 24.45 -48.49 -4.22
N PHE A 14 24.71 -47.87 -3.09
CA PHE A 14 26.01 -47.26 -2.77
C PHE A 14 26.34 -47.36 -1.28
N ARG A 15 27.62 -47.16 -0.94
CA ARG A 15 28.06 -47.06 0.44
C ARG A 15 28.24 -45.60 0.82
N TRP A 16 27.67 -45.20 1.93
CA TRP A 16 27.70 -43.83 2.42
C TRP A 16 28.43 -43.71 3.76
N LYS A 17 29.33 -42.72 3.89
CA LYS A 17 29.97 -42.30 5.13
C LYS A 17 29.68 -40.82 5.37
N PRO A 18 29.17 -40.44 6.55
CA PRO A 18 28.79 -39.04 6.83
C PRO A 18 30.01 -38.07 6.92
N HIS A 19 31.20 -38.59 7.25
CA HIS A 19 32.46 -37.82 7.33
C HIS A 19 33.67 -38.64 6.89
N LYS A 20 34.72 -37.98 6.37
CA LYS A 20 35.99 -38.63 5.98
C LYS A 20 36.70 -39.36 7.13
N GLY A 21 36.38 -39.07 8.42
CA GLY A 21 37.03 -39.68 9.61
C GLY A 21 36.37 -40.98 10.12
N VAL A 22 35.26 -41.39 9.55
CA VAL A 22 34.55 -42.63 9.99
C VAL A 22 35.32 -43.85 9.50
N LYS A 23 35.87 -44.67 10.43
CA LYS A 23 36.55 -45.92 10.12
C LYS A 23 35.53 -46.98 9.66
N GLY A 24 35.93 -47.80 8.67
CA GLY A 24 35.09 -48.90 8.14
C GLY A 24 34.41 -48.58 6.80
N PRO A 25 33.70 -49.58 6.19
CA PRO A 25 33.23 -49.53 4.80
C PRO A 25 32.00 -48.62 4.54
N GLY A 26 31.46 -47.96 5.55
CA GLY A 26 30.21 -47.13 5.43
C GLY A 26 28.95 -47.98 5.33
N LYS A 27 27.78 -47.34 5.61
CA LYS A 27 26.45 -48.02 5.48
C LYS A 27 26.06 -48.19 4.03
N LEU A 28 25.58 -49.40 3.68
CA LEU A 28 24.95 -49.66 2.38
C LEU A 28 23.61 -48.90 2.35
N ARG A 29 23.39 -48.16 1.28
CA ARG A 29 22.15 -47.40 1.03
C ARG A 29 21.63 -47.66 -0.36
N GLU A 30 20.31 -47.52 -0.54
CA GLU A 30 19.63 -47.69 -1.79
C GLU A 30 18.83 -46.43 -2.13
N MET A 31 19.00 -45.93 -3.36
CA MET A 31 18.25 -44.83 -3.92
C MET A 31 17.43 -45.29 -5.12
N GLY A 32 16.12 -45.13 -5.06
CA GLY A 32 15.23 -45.45 -6.20
C GLY A 32 15.43 -44.44 -7.33
N LEU A 33 15.59 -44.92 -8.57
CA LEU A 33 15.77 -44.08 -9.76
C LEU A 33 14.49 -43.94 -10.59
N GLY A 34 13.45 -44.70 -10.25
CA GLY A 34 12.13 -44.72 -10.89
C GLY A 34 11.65 -46.10 -11.28
N SER A 35 10.35 -46.23 -11.69
CA SER A 35 9.78 -47.49 -12.13
C SER A 35 10.36 -47.92 -13.51
N PHE A 36 10.42 -49.20 -13.73
CA PHE A 36 10.89 -49.75 -15.00
C PHE A 36 10.05 -49.31 -16.21
N ASN A 37 8.77 -49.13 -16.00
CA ASN A 37 7.84 -48.72 -17.05
C ASN A 37 7.91 -47.23 -17.41
N ALA A 38 8.33 -46.38 -16.45
CA ALA A 38 8.38 -44.93 -16.65
C ALA A 38 9.78 -44.36 -16.94
N VAL A 39 10.82 -45.14 -16.67
CA VAL A 39 12.23 -44.71 -16.83
C VAL A 39 12.96 -45.70 -17.70
N SER A 40 13.46 -45.25 -18.86
CA SER A 40 14.30 -46.07 -19.74
C SER A 40 15.63 -46.43 -19.08
N LEU A 41 16.28 -47.52 -19.55
CA LEU A 41 17.60 -47.92 -19.06
C LEU A 41 18.67 -46.79 -19.22
N ALA A 42 18.61 -46.09 -20.37
CA ALA A 42 19.54 -44.97 -20.62
C ALA A 42 19.38 -43.89 -19.54
N ARG A 43 18.13 -43.46 -19.27
CA ARG A 43 17.84 -42.43 -18.25
C ARG A 43 18.14 -42.92 -16.84
N ALA A 44 17.96 -44.22 -16.54
CA ALA A 44 18.35 -44.76 -15.24
C ALA A 44 19.87 -44.74 -15.03
N ARG A 45 20.65 -45.00 -16.11
CA ARG A 45 22.13 -44.94 -16.08
C ARG A 45 22.61 -43.50 -15.88
N GLU A 46 21.99 -42.50 -16.53
CA GLU A 46 22.31 -41.07 -16.31
C GLU A 46 22.07 -40.68 -14.84
N LYS A 47 20.90 -40.97 -14.29
CA LYS A 47 20.59 -40.70 -12.87
C LYS A 47 21.55 -41.40 -11.90
N ALA A 48 21.99 -42.62 -12.23
CA ALA A 48 22.96 -43.35 -11.43
C ALA A 48 24.36 -42.72 -11.51
N ALA A 49 24.73 -42.18 -12.69
CA ALA A 49 26.00 -41.47 -12.85
C ALA A 49 26.02 -40.14 -12.07
N GLU A 50 24.93 -39.37 -12.13
CA GLU A 50 24.76 -38.14 -11.31
C GLU A 50 24.89 -38.46 -9.81
N ALA A 51 24.13 -39.47 -9.32
CA ALA A 51 24.19 -39.87 -7.92
C ALA A 51 25.58 -40.36 -7.49
N ARG A 52 26.30 -41.04 -8.39
CA ARG A 52 27.70 -41.51 -8.16
C ARG A 52 28.67 -40.34 -8.06
N GLY A 53 28.50 -39.30 -8.90
CA GLY A 53 29.23 -38.05 -8.80
C GLY A 53 29.04 -37.38 -7.44
N GLN A 54 27.79 -37.24 -6.98
CA GLN A 54 27.46 -36.67 -5.67
C GLN A 54 28.17 -37.44 -4.51
N VAL A 55 28.16 -38.79 -4.57
CA VAL A 55 28.83 -39.61 -3.57
C VAL A 55 30.34 -39.34 -3.59
N ALA A 56 30.95 -39.20 -4.77
CA ALA A 56 32.39 -38.89 -4.92
C ALA A 56 32.73 -37.52 -4.34
N ASP A 57 31.83 -36.54 -4.48
CA ASP A 57 31.95 -35.18 -3.94
C ASP A 57 31.64 -35.11 -2.42
N GLY A 58 31.30 -36.25 -1.80
CA GLY A 58 30.97 -36.31 -0.37
C GLY A 58 29.54 -35.82 -0.04
N ILE A 59 28.65 -35.81 -1.03
CA ILE A 59 27.24 -35.43 -0.88
C ILE A 59 26.38 -36.71 -0.84
N ASP A 60 25.50 -36.82 0.15
CA ASP A 60 24.51 -37.91 0.23
C ASP A 60 23.39 -37.69 -0.80
N PRO A 61 23.30 -38.48 -1.88
CA PRO A 61 22.32 -38.26 -2.95
C PRO A 61 20.87 -38.43 -2.49
N ILE A 62 20.61 -39.23 -1.44
CA ILE A 62 19.27 -39.37 -0.86
C ILE A 62 18.89 -38.12 -0.07
N ALA A 63 19.80 -37.62 0.75
CA ALA A 63 19.60 -36.38 1.51
C ALA A 63 19.47 -35.17 0.58
N ALA A 64 20.33 -35.08 -0.46
CA ALA A 64 20.26 -34.02 -1.46
C ALA A 64 18.92 -34.04 -2.22
N ARG A 65 18.45 -35.23 -2.63
CA ARG A 65 17.15 -35.37 -3.29
C ARG A 65 15.98 -35.02 -2.37
N LYS A 66 16.03 -35.41 -1.10
CA LYS A 66 15.03 -35.04 -0.11
C LYS A 66 15.01 -33.54 0.12
N ALA A 67 16.16 -32.90 0.28
CA ALA A 67 16.28 -31.45 0.42
C ALA A 67 15.73 -30.73 -0.82
N ALA A 68 16.02 -31.21 -2.03
CA ALA A 68 15.47 -30.66 -3.27
C ALA A 68 13.92 -30.82 -3.37
N GLN A 69 13.36 -31.88 -2.80
CA GLN A 69 11.90 -32.05 -2.69
C GLN A 69 11.25 -31.17 -1.62
N GLU A 70 12.01 -30.72 -0.64
CA GLU A 70 11.58 -29.79 0.41
C GLU A 70 11.72 -28.31 0.01
N VAL A 71 12.34 -28.02 -1.15
CA VAL A 71 12.42 -26.62 -1.67
C VAL A 71 11.05 -26.23 -2.23
N PRO A 72 10.40 -25.20 -1.66
CA PRO A 72 9.09 -24.76 -2.15
C PRO A 72 9.19 -24.10 -3.52
N THR A 73 8.08 -24.02 -4.22
CA THR A 73 7.93 -23.12 -5.38
C THR A 73 7.96 -21.67 -4.93
N PHE A 74 8.25 -20.75 -5.85
CA PHE A 74 8.14 -19.31 -5.59
C PHE A 74 6.73 -18.95 -5.10
N GLY A 75 5.68 -19.57 -5.65
CA GLY A 75 4.29 -19.34 -5.25
C GLY A 75 4.02 -19.71 -3.79
N GLU A 76 4.46 -20.89 -3.36
CA GLU A 76 4.31 -21.37 -1.97
C GLU A 76 5.11 -20.47 -0.99
N ALA A 77 6.33 -20.13 -1.35
CA ALA A 77 7.16 -19.24 -0.55
C ALA A 77 6.56 -17.83 -0.45
N ALA A 78 5.98 -17.31 -1.53
CA ALA A 78 5.32 -16.01 -1.57
C ALA A 78 4.05 -15.98 -0.69
N ASP A 79 3.22 -17.02 -0.76
CA ASP A 79 2.01 -17.12 0.07
C ASP A 79 2.36 -17.26 1.56
N ALA A 80 3.37 -18.06 1.90
CA ALA A 80 3.90 -18.16 3.25
C ALA A 80 4.49 -16.83 3.76
N PHE A 81 5.19 -16.09 2.89
CA PHE A 81 5.76 -14.78 3.19
C PHE A 81 4.67 -13.75 3.50
N ILE A 82 3.62 -13.67 2.66
CA ILE A 82 2.47 -12.79 2.91
C ILE A 82 1.82 -13.13 4.24
N LYS A 83 1.54 -14.42 4.49
CA LYS A 83 0.91 -14.89 5.73
C LYS A 83 1.73 -14.49 6.97
N ALA A 84 3.04 -14.69 6.94
CA ALA A 84 3.92 -14.37 8.06
C ALA A 84 3.99 -12.85 8.33
N ARG A 85 3.90 -12.03 7.27
CA ARG A 85 4.01 -10.57 7.39
C ARG A 85 2.68 -9.81 7.39
N SER A 86 1.57 -10.51 7.26
CA SER A 86 0.24 -9.89 7.23
C SER A 86 -0.08 -9.11 8.51
N SER A 87 0.40 -9.58 9.67
CA SER A 87 0.26 -8.89 10.97
C SER A 87 1.09 -7.61 11.09
N GLU A 88 2.21 -7.51 10.33
CA GLU A 88 3.07 -6.32 10.31
C GLU A 88 2.52 -5.24 9.35
N LEU A 89 1.69 -5.64 8.39
CA LEU A 89 1.11 -4.74 7.41
C LEU A 89 -0.10 -4.01 8.01
N ARG A 90 0.07 -2.71 8.25
CA ARG A 90 -0.90 -1.83 8.94
C ARG A 90 -2.28 -1.73 8.26
N SER A 91 -2.47 -2.23 7.05
CA SER A 91 -3.75 -2.13 6.37
C SER A 91 -4.01 -3.28 5.39
N ALA A 92 -5.27 -3.70 5.30
CA ALA A 92 -5.73 -4.68 4.30
C ALA A 92 -5.38 -4.26 2.85
N LYS A 93 -5.35 -2.95 2.56
CA LYS A 93 -4.92 -2.42 1.25
C LYS A 93 -3.44 -2.72 0.96
N SER A 94 -2.59 -2.78 1.97
CA SER A 94 -1.17 -3.13 1.80
C SER A 94 -1.01 -4.62 1.52
N VAL A 95 -1.75 -5.48 2.22
CA VAL A 95 -1.80 -6.92 1.95
C VAL A 95 -2.30 -7.17 0.52
N ALA A 96 -3.44 -6.61 0.13
CA ALA A 96 -4.00 -6.75 -1.21
C ALA A 96 -3.05 -6.27 -2.32
N ARG A 97 -2.21 -5.27 -2.04
CA ARG A 97 -1.18 -4.80 -2.99
C ARG A 97 -0.05 -5.82 -3.15
N TRP A 98 0.40 -6.45 -2.07
CA TRP A 98 1.40 -7.51 -2.12
C TRP A 98 0.85 -8.76 -2.82
N GLU A 99 -0.39 -9.14 -2.51
CA GLU A 99 -1.06 -10.23 -3.20
C GLU A 99 -1.16 -9.97 -4.70
N ARG A 100 -1.57 -8.78 -5.11
CA ARG A 100 -1.59 -8.42 -6.54
C ARG A 100 -0.20 -8.50 -7.17
N ALA A 101 0.83 -8.02 -6.47
CA ALA A 101 2.19 -8.08 -6.97
C ALA A 101 2.64 -9.53 -7.22
N LEU A 102 2.36 -10.42 -6.27
CA LEU A 102 2.84 -11.80 -6.29
C LEU A 102 1.91 -12.78 -7.03
N LYS A 103 0.58 -12.53 -7.03
CA LYS A 103 -0.39 -13.41 -7.70
C LYS A 103 -0.67 -12.99 -9.15
N THR A 104 -0.61 -11.69 -9.46
CA THR A 104 -0.95 -11.17 -10.79
C THR A 104 0.29 -10.81 -11.59
N TYR A 105 1.18 -9.96 -11.06
CA TYR A 105 2.34 -9.53 -11.83
C TYR A 105 3.43 -10.58 -11.88
N ALA A 106 3.66 -11.32 -10.79
CA ALA A 106 4.64 -12.40 -10.71
C ALA A 106 4.04 -13.79 -10.95
N ALA A 107 2.92 -13.90 -11.67
CA ALA A 107 2.23 -15.16 -11.90
C ALA A 107 3.15 -16.22 -12.53
N ASP A 108 3.98 -15.83 -13.49
CA ASP A 108 4.87 -16.76 -14.21
C ASP A 108 6.00 -17.31 -13.33
N LEU A 109 6.36 -16.60 -12.24
CA LEU A 109 7.34 -17.13 -11.27
C LEU A 109 6.75 -18.19 -10.36
N ARG A 110 5.44 -18.19 -10.14
CA ARG A 110 4.80 -19.03 -9.12
C ARG A 110 5.09 -20.53 -9.23
N PRO A 111 5.10 -21.16 -10.43
CA PRO A 111 5.37 -22.58 -10.57
C PRO A 111 6.87 -22.95 -10.47
N ILE A 112 7.78 -21.97 -10.55
CA ILE A 112 9.22 -22.20 -10.55
C ILE A 112 9.68 -22.52 -9.14
N SER A 113 10.56 -23.55 -8.99
CA SER A 113 11.23 -23.80 -7.70
C SER A 113 12.04 -22.58 -7.27
N ILE A 114 11.95 -22.17 -6.00
CA ILE A 114 12.46 -20.87 -5.57
C ILE A 114 13.98 -20.76 -5.68
N ASP A 115 14.71 -21.87 -5.63
CA ASP A 115 16.16 -21.93 -5.86
C ASP A 115 16.51 -21.78 -7.34
N ALA A 116 15.60 -22.15 -8.25
CA ALA A 116 15.81 -22.10 -9.70
C ALA A 116 15.41 -20.76 -10.33
N VAL A 117 14.76 -19.84 -9.58
CA VAL A 117 14.40 -18.51 -10.11
C VAL A 117 15.64 -17.72 -10.51
N THR A 118 15.69 -17.33 -11.78
CA THR A 118 16.81 -16.62 -12.42
C THR A 118 16.53 -15.13 -12.60
N THR A 119 17.55 -14.38 -13.00
CA THR A 119 17.41 -12.96 -13.39
C THR A 119 16.50 -12.80 -14.61
N ASP A 120 16.59 -13.71 -15.58
CA ASP A 120 15.77 -13.65 -16.79
C ASP A 120 14.28 -13.89 -16.49
N ASP A 121 13.97 -14.76 -15.54
CA ASP A 121 12.59 -14.97 -15.09
C ASP A 121 12.02 -13.69 -14.45
N VAL A 122 12.80 -13.04 -13.61
CA VAL A 122 12.41 -11.76 -12.98
C VAL A 122 12.25 -10.65 -14.02
N LEU A 123 13.17 -10.55 -14.99
CA LEU A 123 13.06 -9.59 -16.09
C LEU A 123 11.84 -9.88 -16.97
N GLY A 124 11.54 -11.15 -17.26
CA GLY A 124 10.37 -11.57 -18.02
C GLY A 124 9.06 -11.07 -17.43
N VAL A 125 8.96 -11.08 -16.09
CA VAL A 125 7.81 -10.54 -15.34
C VAL A 125 7.80 -9.02 -15.35
N LEU A 126 8.93 -8.39 -15.03
CA LEU A 126 9.01 -6.95 -14.86
C LEU A 126 8.84 -6.19 -16.18
N ASN A 127 9.42 -6.66 -17.28
CA ASN A 127 9.33 -6.02 -18.59
C ASN A 127 7.89 -5.82 -19.07
N LYS A 128 6.96 -6.72 -18.72
CA LYS A 128 5.53 -6.60 -19.06
C LYS A 128 4.87 -5.33 -18.49
N ILE A 129 5.43 -4.80 -17.40
CA ILE A 129 4.83 -3.68 -16.66
C ILE A 129 5.79 -2.52 -16.41
N TRP A 130 7.07 -2.64 -16.77
CA TRP A 130 8.11 -1.67 -16.39
C TRP A 130 7.87 -0.27 -16.94
N THR A 131 7.47 -0.18 -18.22
CA THR A 131 7.21 1.09 -18.90
C THR A 131 5.76 1.53 -18.74
N THR A 132 4.80 0.59 -18.74
CA THR A 132 3.37 0.92 -18.71
C THR A 132 2.83 1.20 -17.29
N LYS A 133 3.41 0.58 -16.27
CA LYS A 133 3.01 0.71 -14.85
C LYS A 133 4.23 0.83 -13.93
N PRO A 134 5.09 1.82 -14.11
CA PRO A 134 6.44 1.85 -13.51
C PRO A 134 6.43 1.79 -11.98
N GLU A 135 5.43 2.38 -11.30
CA GLU A 135 5.32 2.29 -9.85
C GLU A 135 4.90 0.92 -9.36
N SER A 136 3.97 0.29 -10.09
CA SER A 136 3.55 -1.08 -9.77
C SER A 136 4.68 -2.06 -10.01
N ALA A 137 5.45 -1.88 -11.09
CA ALA A 137 6.61 -2.68 -11.42
C ALA A 137 7.70 -2.59 -10.33
N GLN A 138 8.01 -1.38 -9.87
CA GLN A 138 9.01 -1.20 -8.81
C GLN A 138 8.55 -1.82 -7.49
N LYS A 139 7.27 -1.69 -7.15
CA LYS A 139 6.70 -2.32 -5.95
C LYS A 139 6.70 -3.84 -6.08
N ALA A 140 6.33 -4.38 -7.26
CA ALA A 140 6.36 -5.81 -7.53
C ALA A 140 7.80 -6.35 -7.40
N ARG A 141 8.80 -5.68 -8.04
CA ARG A 141 10.21 -6.03 -7.88
C ARG A 141 10.63 -6.10 -6.41
N GLY A 142 10.32 -5.07 -5.61
CA GLY A 142 10.69 -5.04 -4.19
C GLY A 142 10.05 -6.15 -3.36
N VAL A 143 8.82 -6.55 -3.69
CA VAL A 143 8.18 -7.69 -2.99
C VAL A 143 8.75 -9.02 -3.46
N ILE A 144 9.06 -9.19 -4.76
CA ILE A 144 9.76 -10.37 -5.29
C ILE A 144 11.13 -10.51 -4.62
N GLU A 145 11.90 -9.42 -4.55
CA GLU A 145 13.20 -9.37 -3.84
C GLU A 145 13.07 -9.84 -2.39
N ALA A 146 12.09 -9.33 -1.67
CA ALA A 146 11.86 -9.69 -0.27
C ALA A 146 11.48 -11.17 -0.07
N VAL A 147 10.71 -11.76 -0.98
CA VAL A 147 10.37 -13.20 -0.95
C VAL A 147 11.63 -14.05 -1.17
N LEU A 148 12.45 -13.68 -2.15
CA LEU A 148 13.70 -14.38 -2.47
C LEU A 148 14.75 -14.26 -1.36
N ASP A 149 14.84 -13.09 -0.70
CA ASP A 149 15.70 -12.89 0.47
C ASP A 149 15.21 -13.74 1.67
N ALA A 150 13.92 -13.80 1.90
CA ALA A 150 13.36 -14.66 2.93
C ALA A 150 13.62 -16.15 2.66
N ALA A 151 13.56 -16.56 1.40
CA ALA A 151 13.90 -17.92 1.00
C ALA A 151 15.38 -18.23 1.21
N LYS A 152 16.26 -17.28 0.89
CA LYS A 152 17.71 -17.40 1.16
C LYS A 152 17.99 -17.51 2.66
N ALA A 153 17.35 -16.68 3.49
CA ALA A 153 17.47 -16.74 4.94
C ALA A 153 16.99 -18.07 5.55
N LYS A 154 16.02 -18.74 4.91
CA LYS A 154 15.54 -20.09 5.28
C LYS A 154 16.39 -21.23 4.69
N GLY A 155 17.43 -20.93 3.91
CA GLY A 155 18.25 -21.94 3.25
C GLY A 155 17.64 -22.60 2.02
N HIS A 156 16.46 -22.12 1.55
CA HIS A 156 15.79 -22.68 0.39
C HIS A 156 16.41 -22.26 -0.95
N ARG A 157 17.31 -21.28 -0.97
CA ARG A 157 18.09 -20.87 -2.12
C ARG A 157 19.50 -20.41 -1.73
N GLN A 158 20.41 -20.48 -2.68
CA GLN A 158 21.80 -20.01 -2.56
C GLN A 158 22.07 -18.88 -3.57
N GLY A 159 23.21 -18.23 -3.46
CA GLY A 159 23.66 -17.21 -4.40
C GLY A 159 23.03 -15.84 -4.17
N GLU A 160 23.22 -14.96 -5.15
CA GLU A 160 22.70 -13.59 -5.15
C GLU A 160 21.20 -13.54 -5.45
N ASN A 161 20.54 -12.48 -4.98
CA ASN A 161 19.12 -12.28 -5.24
C ASN A 161 18.91 -11.74 -6.67
N PRO A 162 18.24 -12.49 -7.59
CA PRO A 162 18.03 -12.07 -8.97
C PRO A 162 17.09 -10.86 -9.12
N ALA A 163 16.37 -10.49 -8.07
CA ALA A 163 15.52 -9.30 -8.05
C ALA A 163 16.19 -8.08 -7.39
N ARG A 164 17.48 -8.21 -6.98
CA ARG A 164 18.24 -7.10 -6.41
C ARG A 164 18.30 -5.93 -7.39
N TRP A 165 18.04 -4.71 -6.88
CA TRP A 165 18.08 -3.52 -7.72
C TRP A 165 19.51 -3.02 -7.94
N LYS A 166 20.15 -2.57 -6.83
CA LYS A 166 21.44 -1.90 -6.88
C LYS A 166 22.56 -2.84 -7.31
N GLY A 167 23.25 -2.45 -8.38
CA GLY A 167 24.38 -3.21 -8.94
C GLY A 167 23.94 -4.50 -9.67
N HIS A 168 22.66 -4.61 -10.05
CA HIS A 168 22.14 -5.76 -10.80
C HIS A 168 21.04 -5.33 -11.79
N LEU A 169 19.76 -5.29 -11.40
CA LEU A 169 18.68 -4.94 -12.33
C LEU A 169 18.70 -3.49 -12.80
N ASP A 170 19.35 -2.59 -12.09
CA ASP A 170 19.58 -1.20 -12.50
C ASP A 170 20.46 -1.05 -13.75
N HIS A 171 21.22 -2.10 -14.12
CA HIS A 171 21.97 -2.18 -15.38
C HIS A 171 21.18 -2.84 -16.52
N LEU A 172 20.11 -3.59 -16.19
CA LEU A 172 19.35 -4.41 -17.14
C LEU A 172 18.02 -3.78 -17.53
N LEU A 173 17.44 -2.96 -16.66
CA LEU A 173 16.17 -2.28 -16.89
C LEU A 173 16.40 -0.81 -17.23
N PRO A 174 15.61 -0.23 -18.16
CA PRO A 174 15.70 1.18 -18.48
C PRO A 174 15.59 2.04 -17.23
N ARG A 175 16.44 3.07 -17.17
CA ARG A 175 16.33 4.07 -16.09
C ARG A 175 14.91 4.62 -16.09
N ARG A 176 14.30 4.57 -14.94
CA ARG A 176 12.98 5.16 -14.74
C ARG A 176 13.05 6.62 -15.16
N GLN A 177 12.30 7.01 -16.18
CA GLN A 177 11.95 8.41 -16.31
C GLN A 177 11.32 8.79 -14.98
N LYS A 178 11.94 9.71 -14.26
CA LYS A 178 11.27 10.37 -13.15
C LYS A 178 10.01 10.95 -13.78
N LEU A 179 8.89 10.23 -13.69
CA LEU A 179 7.62 10.90 -13.88
C LEU A 179 7.73 12.05 -12.90
N SER A 180 7.97 13.24 -13.44
CA SER A 180 7.78 14.46 -12.69
C SER A 180 6.31 14.40 -12.29
N ARG A 181 6.06 13.73 -11.15
CA ARG A 181 4.81 13.97 -10.47
C ARG A 181 4.95 15.41 -10.02
N GLY A 182 4.43 16.29 -10.85
CA GLY A 182 4.04 17.59 -10.39
C GLY A 182 3.34 17.40 -9.05
N HIS A 183 3.41 18.36 -8.19
CA HIS A 183 2.56 18.38 -6.98
C HIS A 183 1.16 17.90 -7.39
N HIS A 184 0.49 17.13 -6.51
CA HIS A 184 -0.91 16.79 -6.76
C HIS A 184 -1.60 18.05 -7.27
N ALA A 185 -2.26 17.96 -8.42
CA ALA A 185 -2.93 19.12 -9.01
C ALA A 185 -3.81 19.74 -7.92
N ALA A 186 -3.39 20.86 -7.41
CA ALA A 186 -3.99 21.58 -6.31
C ALA A 186 -4.73 22.81 -6.86
N MET A 187 -5.81 23.17 -6.20
CA MET A 187 -6.46 24.45 -6.47
C MET A 187 -5.62 25.57 -5.82
N PRO A 188 -5.29 26.66 -6.55
CA PRO A 188 -4.74 27.84 -5.88
C PRO A 188 -5.62 28.22 -4.69
N TYR A 189 -5.02 28.50 -3.54
CA TYR A 189 -5.80 28.81 -2.35
C TYR A 189 -6.72 30.00 -2.54
N ALA A 190 -6.36 30.96 -3.42
CA ALA A 190 -7.19 32.12 -3.75
C ALA A 190 -8.55 31.74 -4.39
N ASP A 191 -8.62 30.57 -5.06
CA ASP A 191 -9.83 30.11 -5.74
C ASP A 191 -10.72 29.23 -4.83
N VAL A 192 -10.22 28.82 -3.66
CA VAL A 192 -10.95 27.94 -2.76
C VAL A 192 -12.25 28.55 -2.27
N PRO A 193 -12.37 29.84 -1.91
CA PRO A 193 -13.63 30.43 -1.49
C PRO A 193 -14.73 30.35 -2.56
N ALA A 194 -14.39 30.67 -3.82
CA ALA A 194 -15.32 30.59 -4.94
C ALA A 194 -15.78 29.13 -5.16
N PHE A 195 -14.84 28.20 -5.12
CA PHE A 195 -15.14 26.77 -5.25
C PHE A 195 -16.06 26.25 -4.12
N VAL A 196 -15.83 26.67 -2.88
CA VAL A 196 -16.71 26.32 -1.75
C VAL A 196 -18.10 26.86 -1.97
N GLY A 197 -18.25 28.07 -2.54
CA GLY A 197 -19.55 28.63 -2.93
C GLY A 197 -20.28 27.77 -3.95
N GLU A 198 -19.60 27.30 -4.99
CA GLU A 198 -20.16 26.37 -5.98
C GLU A 198 -20.50 25.00 -5.37
N LEU A 199 -19.66 24.52 -4.43
CA LEU A 199 -19.86 23.25 -3.75
C LEU A 199 -21.12 23.25 -2.89
N ARG A 200 -21.40 24.35 -2.21
CA ARG A 200 -22.60 24.54 -1.38
C ARG A 200 -23.91 24.54 -2.15
N GLN A 201 -23.88 24.83 -3.46
CA GLN A 201 -25.04 24.71 -4.34
C GLN A 201 -25.43 23.26 -4.68
N ARG A 202 -24.70 22.28 -4.15
CA ARG A 202 -24.91 20.87 -4.47
C ARG A 202 -25.54 20.11 -3.32
N GLU A 203 -26.74 19.64 -3.53
CA GLU A 203 -27.50 18.81 -2.57
C GLU A 203 -26.97 17.35 -2.60
N ALA A 204 -25.79 17.10 -2.03
CA ALA A 204 -25.22 15.77 -1.98
C ALA A 204 -24.35 15.58 -0.72
N THR A 205 -24.46 14.42 -0.08
CA THR A 205 -23.59 14.04 1.06
C THR A 205 -22.09 14.15 0.70
N ALA A 206 -21.74 13.84 -0.55
CA ALA A 206 -20.36 13.98 -1.03
C ALA A 206 -19.89 15.45 -1.08
N ALA A 207 -20.78 16.41 -1.31
CA ALA A 207 -20.45 17.83 -1.28
C ALA A 207 -20.19 18.31 0.14
N LEU A 208 -21.03 17.94 1.09
CA LEU A 208 -20.84 18.22 2.52
C LEU A 208 -19.54 17.58 3.03
N GLY A 209 -19.26 16.32 2.65
CA GLY A 209 -18.03 15.62 3.02
C GLY A 209 -16.77 16.26 2.41
N LEU A 210 -16.84 16.78 1.18
CA LEU A 210 -15.72 17.47 0.54
C LEU A 210 -15.49 18.84 1.16
N GLU A 211 -16.53 19.61 1.49
CA GLU A 211 -16.40 20.87 2.24
C GLU A 211 -15.77 20.61 3.61
N PHE A 212 -16.24 19.60 4.33
CA PHE A 212 -15.68 19.18 5.61
C PHE A 212 -14.18 18.83 5.48
N LEU A 213 -13.79 18.11 4.42
CA LEU A 213 -12.40 17.80 4.13
C LEU A 213 -11.56 19.06 3.92
N ILE A 214 -12.06 20.04 3.18
CA ILE A 214 -11.38 21.30 2.92
C ILE A 214 -11.18 22.07 4.24
N LEU A 215 -12.24 22.23 5.02
CA LEU A 215 -12.24 22.98 6.29
C LEU A 215 -11.33 22.34 7.34
N THR A 216 -11.20 21.02 7.36
CA THR A 216 -10.38 20.28 8.32
C THR A 216 -8.97 19.98 7.80
N ALA A 217 -8.69 20.24 6.54
CA ALA A 217 -7.46 19.83 5.83
C ALA A 217 -7.12 18.35 6.02
N ALA A 218 -8.11 17.49 6.30
CA ALA A 218 -7.96 16.06 6.57
C ALA A 218 -7.68 15.25 5.29
N ARG A 219 -7.25 14.00 5.44
CA ARG A 219 -7.10 13.10 4.27
C ARG A 219 -8.45 12.54 3.87
N SER A 220 -8.65 12.34 2.56
CA SER A 220 -9.91 11.78 2.02
C SER A 220 -10.34 10.49 2.72
N GLY A 221 -9.39 9.57 2.97
CA GLY A 221 -9.69 8.32 3.66
C GLY A 221 -10.06 8.49 5.15
N GLU A 222 -9.59 9.55 5.80
CA GLU A 222 -9.96 9.89 7.17
C GLU A 222 -11.41 10.41 7.22
N VAL A 223 -11.78 11.31 6.30
CA VAL A 223 -13.15 11.86 6.21
C VAL A 223 -14.16 10.81 5.78
N LEU A 224 -13.86 10.07 4.69
CA LEU A 224 -14.75 9.03 4.17
C LEU A 224 -15.07 7.94 5.20
N GLY A 225 -14.11 7.61 6.05
CA GLY A 225 -14.32 6.62 7.10
C GLY A 225 -14.58 7.23 8.48
N ALA A 226 -14.98 8.50 8.61
CA ALA A 226 -15.28 9.10 9.89
C ALA A 226 -16.51 8.47 10.53
N HIS A 227 -16.41 8.18 11.83
CA HIS A 227 -17.49 7.62 12.64
C HIS A 227 -18.01 8.64 13.65
N TRP A 228 -19.29 8.59 13.97
CA TRP A 228 -19.89 9.49 14.95
C TRP A 228 -19.24 9.39 16.33
N GLY A 229 -18.76 8.21 16.73
CA GLY A 229 -18.04 8.02 17.97
C GLY A 229 -16.70 8.76 18.05
N GLU A 230 -16.19 9.30 16.93
CA GLU A 230 -14.95 10.09 16.88
C GLU A 230 -15.21 11.59 17.04
N ILE A 231 -16.48 12.04 17.03
CA ILE A 231 -16.88 13.44 17.02
C ILE A 231 -17.35 13.86 18.42
N ASP A 232 -16.67 14.83 19.00
CA ASP A 232 -17.12 15.54 20.17
C ASP A 232 -17.60 16.97 19.75
N LEU A 233 -18.92 17.09 19.55
CA LEU A 233 -19.54 18.37 19.15
C LEU A 233 -19.45 19.43 20.26
N LYS A 234 -19.44 19.00 21.53
CA LYS A 234 -19.35 19.92 22.67
C LYS A 234 -17.94 20.52 22.78
N ALA A 235 -16.91 19.69 22.67
CA ALA A 235 -15.52 20.15 22.63
C ALA A 235 -15.12 20.72 21.26
N LYS A 236 -15.94 20.55 20.22
CA LYS A 236 -15.65 20.86 18.81
C LYS A 236 -14.34 20.23 18.35
N VAL A 237 -14.23 18.92 18.52
CA VAL A 237 -13.04 18.14 18.17
C VAL A 237 -13.46 16.85 17.47
N TRP A 238 -12.77 16.54 16.38
CA TRP A 238 -12.80 15.23 15.75
C TRP A 238 -11.51 14.48 16.07
N THR A 239 -11.60 13.33 16.70
CA THR A 239 -10.47 12.50 17.08
C THR A 239 -10.33 11.31 16.14
N VAL A 240 -9.39 11.39 15.21
CA VAL A 240 -9.08 10.29 14.28
C VAL A 240 -8.19 9.28 15.01
N PRO A 241 -8.65 8.04 15.25
CA PRO A 241 -7.87 7.06 16.00
C PRO A 241 -6.61 6.62 15.22
N ALA A 242 -5.58 6.20 15.96
CA ALA A 242 -4.27 5.82 15.41
C ALA A 242 -4.34 4.79 14.27
N GLY A 243 -5.25 3.81 14.37
CA GLY A 243 -5.43 2.77 13.35
C GLY A 243 -5.92 3.29 12.00
N ARG A 244 -6.54 4.48 11.96
CA ARG A 244 -7.05 5.11 10.73
C ARG A 244 -6.10 6.16 10.15
N THR A 245 -5.13 6.63 10.92
CA THR A 245 -4.15 7.61 10.44
C THR A 245 -3.00 6.93 9.70
N LYS A 246 -2.47 7.58 8.67
CA LYS A 246 -1.30 7.07 7.92
C LYS A 246 -0.06 6.95 8.81
N GLY A 247 0.07 7.82 9.82
CA GLY A 247 1.21 7.88 10.74
C GLY A 247 1.12 6.89 11.91
N GLY A 248 -0.03 6.21 12.12
CA GLY A 248 -0.25 5.31 13.25
C GLY A 248 -0.29 6.03 14.59
N ARG A 249 -0.65 7.31 14.61
CA ARG A 249 -0.86 8.12 15.82
C ARG A 249 -2.23 8.74 15.78
N GLU A 250 -2.87 8.86 16.93
CA GLU A 250 -4.11 9.62 17.07
C GLU A 250 -3.94 11.05 16.58
N HIS A 251 -4.96 11.58 15.91
CA HIS A 251 -4.95 12.94 15.42
C HIS A 251 -6.24 13.66 15.81
N ARG A 252 -6.13 14.64 16.67
CA ARG A 252 -7.25 15.49 17.12
C ARG A 252 -7.36 16.69 16.19
N VAL A 253 -8.49 16.85 15.53
CA VAL A 253 -8.78 17.93 14.56
C VAL A 253 -9.76 18.91 15.19
N PRO A 254 -9.37 20.17 15.43
CA PRO A 254 -10.32 21.18 15.91
C PRO A 254 -11.33 21.50 14.80
N LEU A 255 -12.59 21.57 15.15
CA LEU A 255 -13.70 21.84 14.24
C LEU A 255 -14.06 23.30 14.29
N SER A 256 -14.05 23.98 13.14
CA SER A 256 -14.57 25.33 12.97
C SER A 256 -16.10 25.36 13.08
N PRO A 257 -16.73 26.51 13.32
CA PRO A 257 -18.19 26.63 13.36
C PRO A 257 -18.86 26.01 12.14
N ARG A 258 -18.36 26.29 10.93
CA ARG A 258 -18.92 25.73 9.69
C ARG A 258 -18.77 24.21 9.61
N ALA A 259 -17.65 23.65 10.07
CA ALA A 259 -17.47 22.19 10.13
C ALA A 259 -18.48 21.53 11.09
N VAL A 260 -18.82 22.20 12.20
CA VAL A 260 -19.88 21.74 13.13
C VAL A 260 -21.26 21.79 12.46
N GLU A 261 -21.61 22.88 11.78
CA GLU A 261 -22.87 22.99 11.02
C GLU A 261 -23.04 21.85 9.99
N ILE A 262 -21.96 21.50 9.27
CA ILE A 262 -21.98 20.38 8.33
C ILE A 262 -22.32 19.08 9.07
N LEU A 263 -21.67 18.83 10.21
CA LEU A 263 -21.94 17.64 11.01
C LEU A 263 -23.38 17.61 11.53
N GLU A 264 -23.92 18.72 12.00
CA GLU A 264 -25.30 18.83 12.42
C GLU A 264 -26.29 18.61 11.26
N ALA A 265 -25.97 19.11 10.07
CA ALA A 265 -26.79 18.85 8.87
C ALA A 265 -26.76 17.36 8.49
N VAL A 266 -25.60 16.72 8.52
CA VAL A 266 -25.46 15.30 8.20
C VAL A 266 -26.07 14.41 9.28
N ALA A 267 -26.08 14.84 10.56
CA ALA A 267 -26.73 14.11 11.63
C ALA A 267 -28.25 13.93 11.40
N LYS A 268 -28.88 14.87 10.69
CA LYS A 268 -30.34 14.78 10.34
C LYS A 268 -30.64 13.66 9.35
N ILE A 269 -29.64 13.22 8.57
CA ILE A 269 -29.75 12.13 7.58
C ILE A 269 -28.95 10.90 8.00
N LYS A 270 -28.63 10.79 9.28
CA LYS A 270 -27.85 9.68 9.83
C LYS A 270 -28.56 8.35 9.58
N THR A 271 -27.86 7.39 8.97
CA THR A 271 -28.36 6.03 8.69
C THR A 271 -27.58 4.94 9.41
N GLY A 272 -26.43 5.27 10.02
CA GLY A 272 -25.54 4.33 10.69
C GLY A 272 -24.42 5.03 11.45
N ASP A 273 -23.31 4.34 11.62
CA ASP A 273 -22.16 4.86 12.38
C ASP A 273 -21.26 5.81 11.60
N HIS A 274 -21.27 5.74 10.25
CA HIS A 274 -20.49 6.63 9.43
C HIS A 274 -21.05 8.05 9.41
N VAL A 275 -20.17 9.05 9.54
CA VAL A 275 -20.57 10.47 9.46
C VAL A 275 -21.07 10.82 8.06
N PHE A 276 -20.39 10.34 7.02
CA PHE A 276 -20.78 10.54 5.62
C PHE A 276 -21.20 9.21 5.01
N PRO A 277 -22.51 8.84 5.18
CA PRO A 277 -23.01 7.57 4.69
C PRO A 277 -23.02 7.51 3.16
N GLY A 278 -22.67 6.33 2.65
CA GLY A 278 -22.81 5.97 1.24
C GLY A 278 -24.12 5.27 0.95
N GLN A 279 -24.23 4.68 -0.23
CA GLN A 279 -25.36 3.82 -0.55
C GLN A 279 -25.33 2.57 0.33
N VAL A 280 -26.42 2.31 1.01
CA VAL A 280 -26.63 1.10 1.79
C VAL A 280 -26.50 -0.10 0.86
N LYS A 281 -25.61 -1.00 1.15
CA LYS A 281 -25.50 -2.25 0.39
C LYS A 281 -26.70 -3.11 0.72
N LYS A 282 -27.42 -3.55 -0.31
CA LYS A 282 -28.46 -4.56 -0.15
C LYS A 282 -27.83 -5.79 0.53
N PRO A 283 -28.52 -6.40 1.50
CA PRO A 283 -28.02 -7.61 2.13
C PRO A 283 -27.74 -8.69 1.10
N ALA A 284 -26.64 -9.42 1.29
CA ALA A 284 -26.25 -10.51 0.40
C ALA A 284 -27.18 -11.73 0.53
N LYS A 285 -27.90 -11.83 1.65
CA LYS A 285 -28.86 -12.90 1.95
C LYS A 285 -30.16 -12.32 2.50
N GLU A 286 -31.26 -12.99 2.21
CA GLU A 286 -32.57 -12.65 2.74
C GLU A 286 -32.58 -12.81 4.27
N GLY A 287 -32.92 -11.73 5.00
CA GLY A 287 -32.91 -11.69 6.47
C GLY A 287 -31.67 -11.03 7.11
N GLU A 288 -30.65 -10.63 6.35
CA GLU A 288 -29.57 -9.79 6.87
C GLU A 288 -29.97 -8.31 6.86
N GLU A 289 -29.60 -7.58 7.92
CA GLU A 289 -29.79 -6.13 7.94
C GLU A 289 -28.86 -5.41 6.93
N PRO A 290 -29.35 -4.29 6.35
CA PRO A 290 -28.52 -3.49 5.45
C PRO A 290 -27.26 -2.99 6.17
N GLN A 291 -26.09 -3.27 5.62
CA GLN A 291 -24.84 -2.84 6.25
C GLN A 291 -24.58 -1.36 6.01
N ASP A 292 -24.35 -0.63 7.10
CA ASP A 292 -23.81 0.73 7.06
C ASP A 292 -22.51 0.77 6.27
N ALA A 293 -22.42 1.67 5.31
CA ALA A 293 -21.26 1.82 4.45
C ALA A 293 -20.90 3.30 4.28
N PRO A 294 -19.62 3.64 4.30
CA PRO A 294 -19.18 4.99 4.00
C PRO A 294 -19.40 5.33 2.52
N LEU A 295 -19.30 6.60 2.17
CA LEU A 295 -19.13 7.04 0.78
C LEU A 295 -17.99 6.27 0.12
N SER A 296 -18.13 5.98 -1.18
CA SER A 296 -17.08 5.27 -1.92
C SER A 296 -15.76 6.06 -1.89
N THR A 297 -14.65 5.34 -1.98
CA THR A 297 -13.31 5.97 -2.00
C THR A 297 -13.11 6.94 -3.18
N MET A 298 -13.96 6.86 -4.19
CA MET A 298 -13.94 7.72 -5.37
C MET A 298 -14.98 8.85 -5.32
N ALA A 299 -15.80 8.94 -4.26
CA ALA A 299 -16.92 9.88 -4.21
C ALA A 299 -16.48 11.33 -4.45
N PHE A 300 -15.44 11.79 -3.77
CA PHE A 300 -14.92 13.15 -3.92
C PHE A 300 -14.27 13.39 -5.28
N GLU A 301 -13.49 12.43 -5.79
CA GLU A 301 -12.87 12.54 -7.11
C GLU A 301 -13.92 12.57 -8.23
N MET A 302 -15.00 11.79 -8.10
CA MET A 302 -16.11 11.80 -9.05
C MET A 302 -16.89 13.11 -8.98
N LEU A 303 -17.04 13.69 -7.78
CA LEU A 303 -17.67 15.01 -7.62
C LEU A 303 -16.84 16.09 -8.32
N LEU A 304 -15.52 16.13 -8.09
CA LEU A 304 -14.63 17.08 -8.75
C LEU A 304 -14.68 16.96 -10.28
N ARG A 305 -14.71 15.73 -10.83
CA ARG A 305 -14.86 15.49 -12.27
C ARG A 305 -16.19 16.02 -12.83
N ARG A 306 -17.30 15.81 -12.11
CA ARG A 306 -18.62 16.35 -12.47
C ARG A 306 -18.65 17.88 -12.43
N MET A 307 -17.85 18.48 -11.54
CA MET A 307 -17.64 19.92 -11.47
C MET A 307 -16.59 20.42 -12.50
N LYS A 308 -16.08 19.54 -13.37
CA LYS A 308 -15.05 19.84 -14.38
C LYS A 308 -13.77 20.45 -13.79
N ARG A 309 -13.37 19.96 -12.61
CA ARG A 309 -12.15 20.38 -11.92
C ARG A 309 -11.04 19.36 -12.13
N GLU A 310 -9.93 19.77 -12.72
CA GLU A 310 -8.73 18.95 -12.96
C GLU A 310 -7.78 18.97 -11.77
N ILE A 311 -8.32 18.89 -10.59
CA ILE A 311 -7.60 18.84 -9.32
C ILE A 311 -7.85 17.53 -8.59
N THR A 312 -7.04 17.21 -7.62
CA THR A 312 -7.23 16.04 -6.76
C THR A 312 -7.78 16.46 -5.39
N THR A 313 -8.53 15.58 -4.75
CA THR A 313 -8.97 15.80 -3.36
C THR A 313 -7.78 16.06 -2.42
N HIS A 314 -6.64 15.41 -2.67
CA HIS A 314 -5.42 15.62 -1.89
C HIS A 314 -4.81 17.01 -2.11
N GLY A 315 -5.04 17.63 -3.26
CA GLY A 315 -4.57 18.96 -3.61
C GLY A 315 -5.06 20.05 -2.65
N PHE A 316 -6.23 19.93 -2.04
CA PHE A 316 -6.74 20.89 -1.06
C PHE A 316 -5.86 21.00 0.20
N ARG A 317 -5.11 19.94 0.54
CA ARG A 317 -4.13 19.99 1.62
C ARG A 317 -2.91 20.85 1.24
N SER A 318 -2.54 20.87 -0.05
CA SER A 318 -1.55 21.79 -0.58
C SER A 318 -2.07 23.22 -0.53
N SER A 319 -3.31 23.46 -0.98
CA SER A 319 -3.96 24.78 -0.90
C SER A 319 -3.97 25.34 0.53
N PHE A 320 -4.32 24.51 1.53
CA PHE A 320 -4.25 24.89 2.94
C PHE A 320 -2.82 25.23 3.38
N ARG A 321 -1.83 24.43 2.97
CA ARG A 321 -0.44 24.64 3.36
C ARG A 321 0.15 25.89 2.72
N ASP A 322 -0.18 26.15 1.44
CA ASP A 322 0.27 27.33 0.71
C ASP A 322 -0.36 28.59 1.31
N TRP A 323 -1.68 28.58 1.60
CA TRP A 323 -2.35 29.64 2.31
C TRP A 323 -1.69 29.93 3.68
N ALA A 324 -1.42 28.88 4.47
CA ALA A 324 -0.81 29.05 5.79
C ALA A 324 0.58 29.66 5.71
N GLY A 325 1.36 29.31 4.66
CA GLY A 325 2.73 29.82 4.48
C GLY A 325 2.83 31.20 3.84
N GLU A 326 1.88 31.54 2.96
CA GLU A 326 1.95 32.77 2.15
C GLU A 326 1.03 33.89 2.67
N ALA A 327 -0.13 33.52 3.21
CA ALA A 327 -1.16 34.49 3.59
C ALA A 327 -1.31 34.66 5.10
N THR A 328 -0.49 34.01 5.92
CA THR A 328 -0.61 34.07 7.38
C THR A 328 0.74 34.15 8.09
N SER A 329 0.70 34.60 9.35
CA SER A 329 1.87 34.59 10.25
C SER A 329 1.94 33.34 11.14
N PHE A 330 1.12 32.29 10.89
CA PHE A 330 1.18 31.08 11.68
C PHE A 330 2.51 30.34 11.45
N PRO A 331 3.14 29.79 12.49
CA PRO A 331 4.36 29.02 12.36
C PRO A 331 4.13 27.79 11.46
N ARG A 332 5.10 27.49 10.59
CA ARG A 332 5.07 26.34 9.68
C ARG A 332 4.76 25.02 10.39
N GLU A 333 5.36 24.84 11.58
CA GLU A 333 5.16 23.63 12.40
C GLU A 333 3.70 23.43 12.80
N LEU A 334 2.94 24.51 12.94
CA LEU A 334 1.52 24.47 13.28
C LEU A 334 0.70 23.96 12.10
N ALA A 335 1.01 24.42 10.88
CA ALA A 335 0.38 23.94 9.66
C ALA A 335 0.70 22.44 9.40
N GLU A 336 1.96 22.05 9.59
CA GLU A 336 2.36 20.64 9.46
C GLU A 336 1.67 19.76 10.53
N ALA A 337 1.52 20.26 11.77
CA ALA A 337 0.76 19.56 12.82
C ALA A 337 -0.74 19.43 12.47
N ALA A 338 -1.34 20.47 11.87
CA ALA A 338 -2.73 20.40 11.39
C ALA A 338 -2.89 19.36 10.28
N LEU A 339 -1.89 19.21 9.42
CA LEU A 339 -1.83 18.20 8.38
C LEU A 339 -1.46 16.79 8.89
N ALA A 340 -1.25 16.58 10.19
CA ALA A 340 -0.72 15.34 10.75
C ALA A 340 0.56 14.87 10.00
N HIS A 341 1.44 15.82 9.65
CA HIS A 341 2.76 15.53 9.14
C HIS A 341 3.75 15.38 10.29
N THR A 342 4.71 14.50 10.13
CA THR A 342 5.80 14.33 11.09
C THR A 342 6.82 15.44 10.84
N VAL A 343 7.01 16.36 11.79
CA VAL A 343 8.01 17.41 11.74
C VAL A 343 9.07 17.14 12.80
N GLY A 344 10.33 17.37 12.45
CA GLY A 344 11.46 17.17 13.33
C GLY A 344 11.97 15.74 13.42
N ASP A 345 13.14 15.59 14.07
CA ASP A 345 13.73 14.29 14.35
C ASP A 345 13.03 13.56 15.53
N GLU A 346 13.49 12.37 15.87
CA GLU A 346 12.89 11.57 16.91
C GLU A 346 13.00 12.20 18.29
N THR A 347 14.04 12.94 18.53
CA THR A 347 14.34 13.66 19.77
C THR A 347 13.42 14.87 19.94
N GLU A 348 13.28 15.72 18.91
CA GLU A 348 12.36 16.86 18.91
C GLU A 348 10.90 16.43 19.14
N ARG A 349 10.52 15.28 18.57
CA ARG A 349 9.18 14.69 18.73
C ARG A 349 8.90 14.21 20.14
N ALA A 350 9.91 13.68 20.84
CA ALA A 350 9.78 13.24 22.22
C ALA A 350 9.54 14.39 23.19
N TYR A 351 10.09 15.58 22.89
CA TYR A 351 9.87 16.80 23.69
C TYR A 351 8.51 17.48 23.44
N ARG A 352 7.85 17.24 22.30
CA ARG A 352 6.53 17.81 21.98
C ARG A 352 5.39 16.97 22.56
N ARG A 353 5.13 17.10 23.86
CA ARG A 353 4.07 16.34 24.57
C ARG A 353 2.65 16.82 24.26
N ALA A 354 2.47 18.05 23.77
CA ALA A 354 1.16 18.62 23.46
C ALA A 354 0.93 18.70 21.95
N ASP A 355 -0.28 18.36 21.51
CA ASP A 355 -0.71 18.43 20.11
C ASP A 355 -1.04 19.84 19.62
N ALA A 356 -0.79 20.86 20.46
CA ALA A 356 -1.07 22.27 20.23
C ALA A 356 -2.52 22.54 19.77
N LEU A 357 -3.50 21.77 20.29
CA LEU A 357 -4.88 21.80 19.84
C LEU A 357 -5.46 23.21 19.77
N GLU A 358 -5.33 24.00 20.85
CA GLU A 358 -5.90 25.36 20.90
C GLU A 358 -5.22 26.32 19.92
N ARG A 359 -3.91 26.18 19.70
CA ARG A 359 -3.22 26.96 18.66
C ARG A 359 -3.67 26.58 17.28
N ARG A 360 -3.87 25.28 17.04
CA ARG A 360 -4.43 24.78 15.77
C ARG A 360 -5.88 25.19 15.59
N ARG A 361 -6.68 25.29 16.66
CA ARG A 361 -8.05 25.80 16.60
C ARG A 361 -8.08 27.20 15.96
N LYS A 362 -7.29 28.12 16.45
CA LYS A 362 -7.17 29.48 15.88
C LYS A 362 -6.81 29.46 14.38
N MET A 363 -5.89 28.58 13.99
CA MET A 363 -5.51 28.44 12.59
C MET A 363 -6.65 27.85 11.73
N MET A 364 -7.34 26.81 12.22
CA MET A 364 -8.44 26.18 11.49
C MET A 364 -9.66 27.09 11.39
N ASP A 365 -9.94 27.90 12.42
CA ASP A 365 -10.98 28.93 12.37
C ASP A 365 -10.63 30.02 11.35
N ALA A 366 -9.37 30.47 11.32
CA ALA A 366 -8.90 31.43 10.30
C ALA A 366 -8.98 30.87 8.88
N TRP A 367 -8.61 29.57 8.70
CA TRP A 367 -8.76 28.90 7.41
C TRP A 367 -10.23 28.78 6.98
N ALA A 368 -11.12 28.36 7.90
CA ALA A 368 -12.54 28.28 7.61
C ALA A 368 -13.12 29.64 7.22
N GLY A 369 -12.77 30.69 7.95
CA GLY A 369 -13.15 32.07 7.60
C GLY A 369 -12.61 32.52 6.23
N TYR A 370 -11.39 32.09 5.87
CA TYR A 370 -10.83 32.37 4.54
C TYR A 370 -11.58 31.62 3.43
N CYS A 371 -12.02 30.38 3.68
CA CYS A 371 -12.79 29.56 2.73
C CYS A 371 -14.24 30.04 2.55
N GLU A 372 -14.76 30.95 3.41
CA GLU A 372 -16.11 31.45 3.21
C GLU A 372 -16.26 32.17 1.87
N PRO A 373 -17.30 31.83 1.10
CA PRO A 373 -17.59 32.53 -0.15
C PRO A 373 -17.71 34.04 0.13
N LYS A 374 -16.90 34.83 -0.55
CA LYS A 374 -17.09 36.29 -0.48
C LYS A 374 -18.41 36.59 -1.17
N GLU A 375 -19.34 37.17 -0.43
CA GLU A 375 -20.53 37.73 -1.06
C GLU A 375 -20.08 38.65 -2.17
N THR A 376 -20.47 38.34 -3.40
CA THR A 376 -20.37 39.26 -4.54
C THR A 376 -21.39 40.37 -4.35
N GLY A 377 -21.26 41.05 -3.21
CA GLY A 377 -22.03 42.27 -2.93
C GLY A 377 -21.52 43.36 -3.85
N SER A 378 -22.40 43.87 -4.64
CA SER A 378 -22.35 45.04 -5.50
C SER A 378 -21.92 46.33 -4.76
N ASN A 379 -20.70 46.40 -4.23
CA ASN A 379 -20.14 47.59 -3.62
C ASN A 379 -18.94 48.14 -4.38
N VAL A 380 -18.94 48.00 -5.72
CA VAL A 380 -18.16 48.91 -6.57
C VAL A 380 -19.08 50.09 -6.88
N ARG A 381 -19.13 51.08 -6.01
CA ARG A 381 -19.56 52.43 -6.41
C ARG A 381 -18.50 52.97 -7.34
N PRO A 382 -18.82 53.25 -8.63
CA PRO A 382 -17.87 53.96 -9.49
C PRO A 382 -17.60 55.33 -8.84
N MET A 383 -16.33 55.59 -8.61
CA MET A 383 -15.88 56.92 -8.13
C MET A 383 -16.25 57.91 -9.26
N ALA A 384 -17.21 58.78 -8.95
CA ALA A 384 -17.59 59.83 -9.88
C ALA A 384 -16.34 60.72 -10.17
N ARG A 385 -15.89 60.73 -11.41
CA ARG A 385 -14.89 61.68 -11.88
C ARG A 385 -15.44 63.06 -11.66
N GLY A 386 -14.83 63.82 -10.74
CA GLY A 386 -15.12 65.23 -10.53
C GLY A 386 -14.99 65.95 -11.84
N ALA A 387 -16.06 66.61 -12.27
CA ALA A 387 -16.07 67.53 -13.39
C ALA A 387 -15.09 68.66 -13.08
N ALA A 388 -14.04 68.74 -13.87
CA ALA A 388 -13.19 69.95 -13.91
C ALA A 388 -14.05 71.12 -14.34
N LYS A 389 -14.22 72.08 -13.46
CA LYS A 389 -14.77 73.42 -13.82
C LYS A 389 -13.72 74.13 -14.63
N ALA A 390 -14.17 74.61 -15.81
CA ALA A 390 -13.47 75.56 -16.65
C ALA A 390 -13.31 76.92 -15.96
#